data_f392468965ed3d0e698d4a16ed5b4f6f
#
_entry.id   f392468965ed3d0e698d4a16ed5b4f6f
#
_cell.length_a   1.000
_cell.length_b   1.000
_cell.length_c   1.000
_cell.angle_alpha   90.00
_cell.angle_beta   90.00
_cell.angle_gamma   90.00
#
_symmetry.space_group_name_H-M   'P 1'
#
loop_
_entity.id
_entity.type
_entity.pdbx_description
1 polymer ?
#
loop_
_entity_poly.entity_id
_entity_poly.type
_entity_poly.pdbx_seq_one_letter_code
_entity_poly.pdbx_strand_id
1 'polypeptide(L)'
;FPYTTLFRSMMLAQRLYEAGFITYMRTDSTFLSDDAVSMVRAHIESQYGEKYLPAKPNRYGNKAGAQEAHEAIRPSNVALTGDQLAGVERDAQRLYDLIWRQFVACQMTPAEYLSSTLTVEAGNVELKAKGRTLVFDGFTKVRGANKSDDDIILPAIKVGEILKLEKLDPSQHFTKPPARFTEASLVKELEKRDRKSTRLNSSHV
;
A
#
# COMPACT_ATOMS: atom_id res chain seq x y z
N PHE A 1 -16.10 11.17 -14.69
CA PHE A 1 -16.49 12.02 -13.54
C PHE A 1 -15.94 11.39 -12.25
N PRO A 2 -15.02 12.05 -11.51
CA PRO A 2 -14.43 11.50 -10.28
C PRO A 2 -15.46 11.29 -9.14
N TYR A 3 -16.54 12.08 -9.10
CA TYR A 3 -17.65 11.89 -8.15
C TYR A 3 -18.29 10.50 -8.27
N THR A 4 -18.49 10.00 -9.48
CA THR A 4 -19.13 8.70 -9.70
C THR A 4 -18.31 7.56 -9.12
N THR A 5 -16.98 7.63 -9.15
CA THR A 5 -16.10 6.58 -8.62
C THR A 5 -16.13 6.55 -7.09
N LEU A 6 -16.05 7.70 -6.43
CA LEU A 6 -16.11 7.77 -4.97
C LEU A 6 -17.48 7.35 -4.43
N PHE A 7 -18.56 7.88 -5.00
CA PHE A 7 -19.92 7.47 -4.64
C PHE A 7 -20.17 5.99 -4.88
N ARG A 8 -19.69 5.46 -6.01
CA ARG A 8 -19.82 4.03 -6.33
C ARG A 8 -19.07 3.17 -5.32
N SER A 9 -17.84 3.52 -4.97
CA SER A 9 -17.05 2.78 -3.97
C SER A 9 -17.70 2.80 -2.59
N MET A 10 -18.24 3.96 -2.16
CA MET A 10 -18.95 4.06 -0.89
C MET A 10 -20.25 3.26 -0.88
N MET A 11 -21.00 3.27 -1.97
CA MET A 11 -22.22 2.45 -2.11
C MET A 11 -21.90 0.95 -2.06
N LEU A 12 -20.84 0.52 -2.74
CA LEU A 12 -20.38 -0.87 -2.70
C LEU A 12 -19.92 -1.27 -1.29
N ALA A 13 -19.16 -0.41 -0.61
CA ALA A 13 -18.74 -0.65 0.77
C ALA A 13 -19.93 -0.72 1.73
N GLN A 14 -20.94 0.13 1.54
CA GLN A 14 -22.17 0.08 2.34
C GLN A 14 -22.90 -1.25 2.15
N ARG A 15 -23.05 -1.74 0.92
CA ARG A 15 -23.66 -3.05 0.65
C ARG A 15 -22.90 -4.20 1.29
N LEU A 16 -21.55 -4.16 1.22
CA LEU A 16 -20.72 -5.18 1.86
C LEU A 16 -20.87 -5.16 3.39
N TYR A 17 -20.99 -3.98 3.99
CA TYR A 17 -21.25 -3.81 5.42
C TYR A 17 -22.64 -4.32 5.80
N GLU A 18 -23.68 -3.90 5.10
CA GLU A 18 -25.07 -4.32 5.35
C GLU A 18 -25.25 -5.84 5.19
N ALA A 19 -24.49 -6.45 4.28
CA ALA A 19 -24.42 -7.90 4.13
C ALA A 19 -23.55 -8.62 5.17
N GLY A 20 -22.90 -7.88 6.09
CA GLY A 20 -22.07 -8.42 7.15
C GLY A 20 -20.68 -8.89 6.72
N PHE A 21 -20.23 -8.56 5.51
CA PHE A 21 -18.93 -9.00 5.00
C PHE A 21 -17.76 -8.17 5.49
N ILE A 22 -17.97 -6.89 5.80
CA ILE A 22 -16.92 -5.99 6.32
C ILE A 22 -17.41 -5.24 7.55
N THR A 23 -16.48 -4.67 8.32
CA THR A 23 -16.74 -3.71 9.39
C THR A 23 -17.26 -2.39 8.83
N TYR A 24 -17.72 -1.49 9.72
CA TYR A 24 -18.30 -0.20 9.31
C TYR A 24 -17.36 0.63 8.43
N MET A 25 -17.83 1.05 7.26
CA MET A 25 -17.02 1.67 6.22
C MET A 25 -16.78 3.16 6.40
N ARG A 26 -17.56 3.86 7.24
CA ARG A 26 -17.38 5.30 7.49
C ARG A 26 -16.51 5.52 8.72
N THR A 27 -15.23 5.19 8.60
CA THR A 27 -14.25 5.33 9.67
C THR A 27 -12.95 5.89 9.10
N ASP A 28 -12.23 6.66 9.90
CA ASP A 28 -10.86 7.11 9.66
C ASP A 28 -9.85 6.36 10.54
N SER A 29 -10.33 5.41 11.35
CA SER A 29 -9.52 4.60 12.25
C SER A 29 -8.68 3.59 11.47
N THR A 30 -7.45 3.40 11.95
CA THR A 30 -6.55 2.32 11.54
C THR A 30 -6.37 1.27 12.62
N PHE A 31 -7.10 1.41 13.73
CA PHE A 31 -7.05 0.49 14.86
C PHE A 31 -7.67 -0.86 14.51
N LEU A 32 -7.06 -1.93 15.00
CA LEU A 32 -7.57 -3.30 14.91
C LEU A 32 -7.73 -3.85 16.34
N SER A 33 -8.87 -4.46 16.61
CA SER A 33 -9.11 -5.16 17.88
C SER A 33 -8.17 -6.35 18.04
N ASP A 34 -7.97 -6.78 19.27
CA ASP A 34 -7.13 -7.96 19.58
C ASP A 34 -7.67 -9.24 18.95
N ASP A 35 -8.99 -9.38 18.88
CA ASP A 35 -9.66 -10.50 18.21
C ASP A 35 -9.40 -10.49 16.72
N ALA A 36 -9.48 -9.32 16.07
CA ALA A 36 -9.19 -9.18 14.65
C ALA A 36 -7.72 -9.51 14.32
N VAL A 37 -6.79 -9.03 15.17
CA VAL A 37 -5.37 -9.34 15.05
C VAL A 37 -5.12 -10.84 15.23
N SER A 38 -5.72 -11.45 16.22
CA SER A 38 -5.58 -12.89 16.50
C SER A 38 -6.13 -13.72 15.32
N MET A 39 -7.30 -13.37 14.82
CA MET A 39 -7.94 -14.04 13.67
C MET A 39 -7.08 -13.99 12.42
N VAL A 40 -6.58 -12.81 12.04
CA VAL A 40 -5.78 -12.68 10.82
C VAL A 40 -4.41 -13.33 10.97
N ARG A 41 -3.79 -13.30 12.13
CA ARG A 41 -2.51 -13.96 12.39
C ARG A 41 -2.63 -15.48 12.30
N ALA A 42 -3.67 -16.08 12.89
CA ALA A 42 -3.95 -17.50 12.74
C ALA A 42 -4.18 -17.89 11.26
N HIS A 43 -4.87 -17.05 10.50
CA HIS A 43 -5.06 -17.23 9.06
C HIS A 43 -3.73 -17.18 8.29
N ILE A 44 -2.86 -16.20 8.58
CA ILE A 44 -1.54 -16.09 7.94
C ILE A 44 -0.69 -17.32 8.24
N GLU A 45 -0.63 -17.75 9.48
CA GLU A 45 0.13 -18.94 9.89
C GLU A 45 -0.34 -20.18 9.15
N SER A 46 -1.65 -20.41 9.09
CA SER A 46 -2.24 -21.59 8.46
C SER A 46 -2.10 -21.62 6.93
N GLN A 47 -2.21 -20.47 6.25
CA GLN A 47 -2.23 -20.39 4.79
C GLN A 47 -0.86 -20.12 4.15
N TYR A 48 0.03 -19.41 4.87
CA TYR A 48 1.31 -18.97 4.31
C TYR A 48 2.52 -19.52 5.10
N GLY A 49 2.30 -19.97 6.34
CA GLY A 49 3.33 -20.51 7.21
C GLY A 49 4.00 -19.45 8.09
N GLU A 50 4.74 -19.92 9.09
CA GLU A 50 5.33 -19.12 10.16
C GLU A 50 6.25 -18.00 9.66
N LYS A 51 7.01 -18.21 8.58
CA LYS A 51 7.92 -17.20 8.03
C LYS A 51 7.22 -15.91 7.57
N TYR A 52 5.91 -15.97 7.26
CA TYR A 52 5.13 -14.81 6.88
C TYR A 52 4.49 -14.09 8.06
N LEU A 53 4.67 -14.63 9.27
CA LEU A 53 4.11 -14.09 10.49
C LEU A 53 5.20 -13.41 11.33
N PRO A 54 5.19 -12.08 11.50
CA PRO A 54 6.17 -11.42 12.36
C PRO A 54 5.98 -11.85 13.82
N ALA A 55 7.08 -11.93 14.60
CA ALA A 55 7.08 -12.39 15.98
C ALA A 55 6.11 -11.59 16.87
N LYS A 56 5.97 -10.30 16.60
CA LYS A 56 5.02 -9.41 17.30
C LYS A 56 3.94 -8.92 16.34
N PRO A 57 2.69 -8.76 16.79
CA PRO A 57 1.64 -8.15 16.00
C PRO A 57 2.01 -6.73 15.57
N ASN A 58 1.70 -6.37 14.32
CA ASN A 58 1.78 -4.99 13.87
C ASN A 58 0.62 -4.20 14.48
N ARG A 59 0.92 -3.14 15.23
CA ARG A 59 -0.07 -2.27 15.87
C ARG A 59 -0.12 -0.93 15.16
N TYR A 60 -1.31 -0.50 14.81
CA TYR A 60 -1.59 0.77 14.16
C TYR A 60 -2.37 1.65 15.12
N GLY A 61 -1.82 2.81 15.40
CA GLY A 61 -2.48 3.81 16.25
C GLY A 61 -3.47 4.65 15.46
N ASN A 62 -4.48 5.17 16.13
CA ASN A 62 -5.36 6.16 15.57
C ASN A 62 -4.63 7.49 15.37
N LYS A 63 -5.00 8.23 14.32
CA LYS A 63 -4.55 9.62 14.18
C LYS A 63 -5.10 10.46 15.33
N ALA A 64 -4.35 11.47 15.76
CA ALA A 64 -4.82 12.42 16.76
C ALA A 64 -6.17 13.02 16.33
N GLY A 65 -7.22 12.82 17.15
CA GLY A 65 -8.59 13.25 16.87
C GLY A 65 -9.51 12.20 16.24
N ALA A 66 -9.06 10.98 15.95
CA ALA A 66 -9.95 9.88 15.61
C ALA A 66 -10.76 9.44 16.83
N GLN A 67 -12.04 9.11 16.64
CA GLN A 67 -12.88 8.58 17.73
C GLN A 67 -12.31 7.23 18.18
N GLU A 68 -11.99 7.09 19.46
CA GLU A 68 -11.34 5.90 20.04
C GLU A 68 -12.15 4.60 19.89
N ALA A 69 -13.45 4.71 19.62
CA ALA A 69 -14.36 3.55 19.49
C ALA A 69 -14.41 2.96 18.07
N HIS A 70 -13.76 3.56 17.09
CA HIS A 70 -13.85 3.09 15.69
C HIS A 70 -12.72 2.12 15.36
N GLU A 71 -13.09 1.00 14.73
CA GLU A 71 -12.17 0.03 14.14
C GLU A 71 -11.91 0.34 12.66
N ALA A 72 -10.79 -0.15 12.13
CA ALA A 72 -10.48 -0.08 10.71
C ALA A 72 -11.46 -0.90 9.86
N ILE A 73 -11.58 -0.54 8.59
CA ILE A 73 -12.34 -1.34 7.61
C ILE A 73 -11.59 -2.65 7.38
N ARG A 74 -12.25 -3.77 7.67
CA ARG A 74 -11.70 -5.11 7.49
C ARG A 74 -12.79 -6.13 7.16
N PRO A 75 -12.44 -7.32 6.65
CA PRO A 75 -13.37 -8.44 6.55
C PRO A 75 -13.89 -8.85 7.94
N SER A 76 -15.16 -9.21 8.02
CA SER A 76 -15.75 -9.82 9.23
C SER A 76 -15.22 -11.24 9.43
N ASN A 77 -14.95 -11.94 8.32
CA ASN A 77 -14.37 -13.29 8.32
C ASN A 77 -13.22 -13.37 7.33
N VAL A 78 -11.98 -13.51 7.83
CA VAL A 78 -10.78 -13.58 7.00
C VAL A 78 -10.68 -14.85 6.16
N ALA A 79 -11.41 -15.91 6.52
CA ALA A 79 -11.42 -17.16 5.75
C ALA A 79 -12.17 -17.05 4.42
N LEU A 80 -13.05 -16.04 4.27
CA LEU A 80 -13.78 -15.79 3.02
C LEU A 80 -12.94 -14.93 2.08
N THR A 81 -12.82 -15.36 0.83
CA THR A 81 -12.23 -14.58 -0.28
C THR A 81 -13.36 -13.99 -1.14
N GLY A 82 -13.06 -12.97 -1.97
CA GLY A 82 -14.09 -12.26 -2.74
C GLY A 82 -14.85 -13.13 -3.74
N ASP A 83 -14.21 -14.14 -4.29
CA ASP A 83 -14.82 -15.12 -5.19
C ASP A 83 -15.85 -16.06 -4.51
N GLN A 84 -15.75 -16.18 -3.18
CA GLN A 84 -16.68 -16.97 -2.36
C GLN A 84 -17.91 -16.19 -1.90
N LEU A 85 -17.98 -14.89 -2.17
CA LEU A 85 -19.13 -14.05 -1.80
C LEU A 85 -20.33 -14.33 -2.72
N ALA A 86 -21.22 -15.21 -2.29
CA ALA A 86 -22.42 -15.55 -3.03
C ALA A 86 -23.39 -14.35 -3.13
N GLY A 87 -23.96 -14.12 -4.31
CA GLY A 87 -24.96 -13.08 -4.52
C GLY A 87 -24.45 -11.63 -4.53
N VAL A 88 -23.13 -11.43 -4.49
CA VAL A 88 -22.48 -10.11 -4.50
C VAL A 88 -22.03 -9.77 -5.92
N GLU A 89 -22.29 -8.53 -6.36
CA GLU A 89 -21.87 -8.07 -7.68
C GLU A 89 -20.32 -8.01 -7.79
N ARG A 90 -19.81 -8.20 -9.02
CA ARG A 90 -18.37 -8.32 -9.29
C ARG A 90 -17.52 -7.14 -8.78
N ASP A 91 -18.05 -5.92 -8.85
CA ASP A 91 -17.31 -4.74 -8.39
C ASP A 91 -17.24 -4.69 -6.85
N ALA A 92 -18.27 -5.17 -6.14
CA ALA A 92 -18.25 -5.32 -4.70
C ALA A 92 -17.30 -6.46 -4.27
N GLN A 93 -17.24 -7.56 -5.02
CA GLN A 93 -16.24 -8.62 -4.80
C GLN A 93 -14.81 -8.08 -4.92
N ARG A 94 -14.54 -7.28 -5.96
CA ARG A 94 -13.22 -6.63 -6.15
C ARG A 94 -12.87 -5.68 -5.01
N LEU A 95 -13.84 -4.90 -4.53
CA LEU A 95 -13.64 -4.02 -3.38
C LEU A 95 -13.34 -4.82 -2.12
N TYR A 96 -14.09 -5.92 -1.90
CA TYR A 96 -13.85 -6.82 -0.79
C TYR A 96 -12.45 -7.42 -0.85
N ASP A 97 -12.00 -7.91 -2.02
CA ASP A 97 -10.65 -8.44 -2.22
C ASP A 97 -9.58 -7.42 -1.90
N LEU A 98 -9.79 -6.15 -2.25
CA LEU A 98 -8.86 -5.08 -1.91
C LEU A 98 -8.75 -4.89 -0.40
N ILE A 99 -9.89 -4.86 0.30
CA ILE A 99 -9.98 -4.73 1.77
C ILE A 99 -9.33 -5.96 2.43
N TRP A 100 -9.65 -7.15 1.95
CA TRP A 100 -9.13 -8.42 2.46
C TRP A 100 -7.60 -8.49 2.32
N ARG A 101 -7.08 -8.21 1.13
CA ARG A 101 -5.63 -8.20 0.86
C ARG A 101 -4.90 -7.18 1.73
N GLN A 102 -5.46 -6.00 1.92
CA GLN A 102 -4.87 -4.97 2.78
C GLN A 102 -4.87 -5.42 4.25
N PHE A 103 -5.94 -6.03 4.72
CA PHE A 103 -6.07 -6.53 6.08
C PHE A 103 -5.09 -7.68 6.36
N VAL A 104 -4.98 -8.66 5.48
CA VAL A 104 -4.01 -9.76 5.64
C VAL A 104 -2.57 -9.23 5.55
N ALA A 105 -2.26 -8.45 4.51
CA ALA A 105 -0.93 -7.93 4.27
C ALA A 105 -0.41 -7.05 5.43
N CYS A 106 -1.29 -6.31 6.12
CA CYS A 106 -0.87 -5.43 7.21
C CYS A 106 -0.31 -6.18 8.44
N GLN A 107 -0.62 -7.47 8.60
CA GLN A 107 -0.11 -8.32 9.66
C GLN A 107 0.99 -9.29 9.22
N MET A 108 1.42 -9.21 7.95
CA MET A 108 2.48 -10.07 7.40
C MET A 108 3.87 -9.47 7.59
N THR A 109 4.89 -10.34 7.49
CA THR A 109 6.30 -9.98 7.47
C THR A 109 6.61 -9.09 6.26
N PRO A 110 7.50 -8.07 6.38
CA PRO A 110 7.93 -7.25 5.26
C PRO A 110 8.55 -8.08 4.12
N ALA A 111 8.43 -7.56 2.90
CA ALA A 111 9.19 -8.08 1.77
C ALA A 111 10.66 -7.64 1.87
N GLU A 112 11.58 -8.53 1.50
CA GLU A 112 13.02 -8.27 1.54
C GLU A 112 13.59 -8.22 0.12
N TYR A 113 14.37 -7.19 -0.15
CA TYR A 113 15.02 -6.99 -1.43
C TYR A 113 16.53 -6.82 -1.24
N LEU A 114 17.29 -7.44 -2.10
CA LEU A 114 18.71 -7.16 -2.27
C LEU A 114 18.86 -6.05 -3.31
N SER A 115 19.27 -4.85 -2.86
CA SER A 115 19.54 -3.71 -3.73
C SER A 115 21.01 -3.70 -4.14
N SER A 116 21.28 -3.59 -5.43
CA SER A 116 22.62 -3.48 -6.00
C SER A 116 22.77 -2.16 -6.73
N THR A 117 23.92 -1.53 -6.59
CA THR A 117 24.30 -0.37 -7.37
C THR A 117 25.61 -0.64 -8.06
N LEU A 118 25.61 -0.55 -9.38
CA LEU A 118 26.81 -0.63 -10.21
C LEU A 118 27.25 0.80 -10.55
N THR A 119 28.49 1.12 -10.23
CA THR A 119 29.13 2.39 -10.61
C THR A 119 30.17 2.10 -11.68
N VAL A 120 30.08 2.77 -12.81
CA VAL A 120 31.01 2.65 -13.94
C VAL A 120 31.66 4.00 -14.20
N GLU A 121 32.99 3.99 -14.21
CA GLU A 121 33.78 5.17 -14.58
C GLU A 121 34.05 5.18 -16.09
N ALA A 122 33.71 6.29 -16.74
CA ALA A 122 33.95 6.49 -18.18
C ALA A 122 34.67 7.82 -18.39
N GLY A 123 35.99 7.83 -18.34
CA GLY A 123 36.82 9.02 -18.35
C GLY A 123 36.57 9.90 -17.12
N ASN A 124 35.95 11.06 -17.29
CA ASN A 124 35.58 12.00 -16.22
C ASN A 124 34.11 11.91 -15.81
N VAL A 125 33.38 10.89 -16.30
CA VAL A 125 31.95 10.72 -16.05
C VAL A 125 31.74 9.45 -15.22
N GLU A 126 30.89 9.54 -14.20
CA GLU A 126 30.43 8.41 -13.40
C GLU A 126 29.01 8.05 -13.83
N LEU A 127 28.82 6.81 -14.25
CA LEU A 127 27.51 6.24 -14.61
C LEU A 127 27.04 5.30 -13.51
N LYS A 128 25.76 5.37 -13.15
CA LYS A 128 25.17 4.51 -12.13
C LYS A 128 24.00 3.73 -12.67
N ALA A 129 24.02 2.42 -12.46
CA ALA A 129 22.89 1.54 -12.66
C ALA A 129 22.43 0.99 -11.30
N LYS A 130 21.13 1.04 -11.05
CA LYS A 130 20.51 0.47 -9.86
C LYS A 130 19.65 -0.70 -10.24
N GLY A 131 19.66 -1.72 -9.41
CA GLY A 131 18.80 -2.87 -9.55
C GLY A 131 18.43 -3.43 -8.19
N ARG A 132 17.36 -4.20 -8.13
CA ARG A 132 16.99 -4.95 -6.94
C ARG A 132 16.43 -6.31 -7.29
N THR A 133 16.73 -7.28 -6.44
CA THR A 133 16.23 -8.67 -6.57
C THR A 133 15.38 -8.96 -5.34
N LEU A 134 14.21 -9.52 -5.56
CA LEU A 134 13.33 -9.98 -4.47
C LEU A 134 13.96 -11.23 -3.82
N VAL A 135 14.27 -11.15 -2.52
CA VAL A 135 14.79 -12.24 -1.72
C VAL A 135 13.67 -12.97 -0.99
N PHE A 136 12.75 -12.20 -0.41
CA PHE A 136 11.58 -12.74 0.28
C PHE A 136 10.36 -11.87 -0.05
N ASP A 137 9.26 -12.50 -0.48
CA ASP A 137 8.08 -11.80 -0.96
C ASP A 137 7.23 -11.19 0.17
N GLY A 138 7.26 -11.73 1.38
CA GLY A 138 6.54 -11.20 2.54
C GLY A 138 5.10 -10.84 2.23
N PHE A 139 4.66 -9.65 2.66
CA PHE A 139 3.28 -9.17 2.43
C PHE A 139 2.91 -9.01 0.95
N THR A 140 3.89 -8.88 0.04
CA THR A 140 3.61 -8.75 -1.39
C THR A 140 3.04 -10.03 -1.99
N LYS A 141 3.17 -11.16 -1.30
CA LYS A 141 2.53 -12.43 -1.63
C LYS A 141 1.01 -12.29 -1.79
N VAL A 142 0.40 -11.50 -0.91
CA VAL A 142 -1.06 -11.27 -0.89
C VAL A 142 -1.44 -10.00 -1.64
N ARG A 143 -0.70 -8.92 -1.40
CA ARG A 143 -1.02 -7.61 -1.98
C ARG A 143 -0.64 -7.49 -3.46
N GLY A 144 0.29 -8.30 -3.91
CA GLY A 144 0.98 -8.17 -5.19
C GLY A 144 2.19 -7.25 -5.09
N ALA A 145 3.23 -7.56 -5.82
CA ALA A 145 4.40 -6.70 -5.95
C ALA A 145 4.07 -5.49 -6.84
N ASN A 146 4.35 -4.29 -6.35
CA ASN A 146 4.41 -3.12 -7.22
C ASN A 146 5.69 -3.24 -8.05
N LYS A 147 5.55 -3.38 -9.36
CA LYS A 147 6.69 -3.27 -10.27
C LYS A 147 7.27 -1.86 -10.13
N SER A 148 8.57 -1.80 -9.89
CA SER A 148 9.34 -0.55 -9.86
C SER A 148 10.32 -0.58 -11.02
N ASP A 149 10.71 0.58 -11.49
CA ASP A 149 11.80 0.72 -12.50
C ASP A 149 13.13 0.16 -11.98
N ASP A 150 13.27 0.02 -10.65
CA ASP A 150 14.42 -0.60 -10.00
C ASP A 150 14.34 -2.15 -9.96
N ASP A 151 13.25 -2.78 -10.40
CA ASP A 151 13.10 -4.25 -10.48
C ASP A 151 13.92 -4.84 -11.65
N ILE A 152 15.14 -4.35 -11.79
CA ILE A 152 16.12 -4.78 -12.78
C ILE A 152 17.17 -5.64 -12.07
N ILE A 153 17.40 -6.83 -12.60
CA ILE A 153 18.50 -7.68 -12.16
C ILE A 153 19.76 -7.22 -12.88
N LEU A 154 20.71 -6.66 -12.16
CA LEU A 154 21.99 -6.29 -12.73
C LEU A 154 22.86 -7.54 -12.95
N PRO A 155 23.67 -7.58 -14.03
CA PRO A 155 24.61 -8.65 -14.24
C PRO A 155 25.67 -8.68 -13.14
N ALA A 156 26.22 -9.88 -12.88
CA ALA A 156 27.31 -10.05 -11.95
C ALA A 156 28.62 -9.54 -12.61
N ILE A 157 29.06 -8.37 -12.17
CA ILE A 157 30.28 -7.70 -12.67
C ILE A 157 31.27 -7.58 -11.51
N LYS A 158 32.56 -7.79 -11.80
CA LYS A 158 33.64 -7.65 -10.82
C LYS A 158 34.17 -6.22 -10.79
N VAL A 159 34.65 -5.81 -9.63
CA VAL A 159 35.32 -4.50 -9.51
C VAL A 159 36.59 -4.50 -10.36
N GLY A 160 36.76 -3.46 -11.18
CA GLY A 160 37.86 -3.31 -12.11
C GLY A 160 37.66 -4.02 -13.46
N GLU A 161 36.49 -4.61 -13.70
CA GLU A 161 36.15 -5.18 -15.02
C GLU A 161 35.93 -4.09 -16.05
N ILE A 162 36.55 -4.25 -17.22
CA ILE A 162 36.44 -3.29 -18.32
C ILE A 162 35.16 -3.60 -19.12
N LEU A 163 34.26 -2.63 -19.18
CA LEU A 163 33.04 -2.72 -19.93
C LEU A 163 33.18 -2.04 -21.29
N LYS A 164 32.60 -2.66 -22.32
CA LYS A 164 32.53 -2.07 -23.68
C LYS A 164 31.24 -1.30 -23.83
N LEU A 165 31.35 -0.01 -24.23
CA LEU A 165 30.18 0.78 -24.60
C LEU A 165 29.62 0.26 -25.92
N GLU A 166 28.36 -0.19 -25.92
CA GLU A 166 27.66 -0.62 -27.13
C GLU A 166 26.87 0.51 -27.79
N LYS A 167 26.15 1.31 -26.98
CA LYS A 167 25.25 2.35 -27.47
C LYS A 167 25.04 3.44 -26.43
N LEU A 168 24.91 4.66 -26.90
CA LEU A 168 24.38 5.80 -26.16
C LEU A 168 23.02 6.18 -26.74
N ASP A 169 21.99 6.15 -25.87
CA ASP A 169 20.64 6.59 -26.23
C ASP A 169 20.32 7.90 -25.50
N PRO A 170 20.59 9.06 -26.10
CA PRO A 170 20.25 10.34 -25.49
C PRO A 170 18.73 10.52 -25.45
N SER A 171 18.20 10.90 -24.29
CA SER A 171 16.79 11.24 -24.14
C SER A 171 16.64 12.62 -23.50
N GLN A 172 15.73 13.41 -24.05
CA GLN A 172 15.41 14.73 -23.50
C GLN A 172 14.17 14.62 -22.64
N HIS A 173 14.28 15.06 -21.40
CA HIS A 173 13.18 15.09 -20.42
C HIS A 173 12.90 16.53 -20.03
N PHE A 174 11.61 16.88 -19.99
CA PHE A 174 11.15 18.18 -19.52
C PHE A 174 10.45 18.01 -18.19
N THR A 175 10.73 18.90 -17.25
CA THR A 175 9.93 18.98 -16.03
C THR A 175 8.50 19.40 -16.37
N LYS A 176 7.53 18.72 -15.78
CA LYS A 176 6.12 19.08 -15.93
C LYS A 176 5.68 19.90 -14.72
N PRO A 177 4.85 20.93 -14.91
CA PRO A 177 4.25 21.63 -13.79
C PRO A 177 3.41 20.64 -12.94
N PRO A 178 3.18 20.95 -11.65
CA PRO A 178 2.25 20.16 -10.84
C PRO A 178 0.90 20.01 -11.55
N ALA A 179 0.32 18.83 -11.45
CA ALA A 179 -1.00 18.59 -12.02
C ALA A 179 -2.03 19.56 -11.39
N ARG A 180 -3.00 20.00 -12.19
CA ARG A 180 -4.12 20.78 -11.67
C ARG A 180 -4.91 19.97 -10.66
N PHE A 181 -5.48 20.62 -9.68
CA PHE A 181 -6.33 19.95 -8.70
C PHE A 181 -7.53 19.30 -9.39
N THR A 182 -7.74 18.03 -9.07
CA THR A 182 -9.05 17.39 -9.22
C THR A 182 -9.91 17.79 -8.02
N GLU A 183 -11.22 17.61 -8.10
CA GLU A 183 -12.12 17.90 -6.96
C GLU A 183 -11.68 17.16 -5.69
N ALA A 184 -11.34 15.87 -5.80
CA ALA A 184 -10.86 15.07 -4.67
C ALA A 184 -9.54 15.58 -4.08
N SER A 185 -8.58 15.98 -4.92
CA SER A 185 -7.30 16.52 -4.45
C SER A 185 -7.44 17.94 -3.90
N LEU A 186 -8.39 18.74 -4.41
CA LEU A 186 -8.71 20.07 -3.88
C LEU A 186 -9.31 19.96 -2.49
N VAL A 187 -10.31 19.11 -2.29
CA VAL A 187 -10.92 18.87 -0.97
C VAL A 187 -9.84 18.43 0.03
N LYS A 188 -9.00 17.48 -0.33
CA LYS A 188 -7.87 17.05 0.52
C LYS A 188 -6.92 18.20 0.89
N GLU A 189 -6.61 19.07 -0.07
CA GLU A 189 -5.71 20.20 0.19
C GLU A 189 -6.38 21.27 1.07
N LEU A 190 -7.66 21.51 0.88
CA LEU A 190 -8.45 22.42 1.72
C LEU A 190 -8.52 21.89 3.17
N GLU A 191 -8.86 20.62 3.37
CA GLU A 191 -8.87 20.00 4.70
C GLU A 191 -7.50 20.08 5.40
N LYS A 192 -6.42 19.87 4.64
CA LYS A 192 -5.06 19.96 5.16
C LYS A 192 -4.70 21.39 5.61
N ARG A 193 -5.19 22.38 4.90
CA ARG A 193 -4.97 23.82 5.24
C ARG A 193 -5.84 24.25 6.40
N ASP A 194 -7.09 23.82 6.44
CA ASP A 194 -8.02 24.13 7.53
C ASP A 194 -7.51 23.58 8.87
N ARG A 195 -7.06 22.34 8.92
CA ARG A 195 -6.43 21.75 10.11
C ARG A 195 -5.17 22.52 10.59
N LYS A 196 -4.46 23.21 9.69
CA LYS A 196 -3.32 24.05 10.06
C LYS A 196 -3.78 25.40 10.64
N SER A 197 -4.87 25.97 10.11
CA SER A 197 -5.42 27.24 10.60
C SER A 197 -6.04 27.11 12.00
N THR A 198 -6.72 26.00 12.27
CA THR A 198 -7.31 25.72 13.59
C THR A 198 -6.25 25.54 14.68
N ARG A 199 -5.06 25.01 14.36
CA ARG A 199 -3.95 24.93 15.31
C ARG A 199 -3.29 26.26 15.62
N LEU A 200 -3.31 27.22 14.69
CA LEU A 200 -2.77 28.56 14.90
C LEU A 200 -3.69 29.41 15.80
N ASN A 201 -5.01 29.18 15.76
CA ASN A 201 -5.98 29.92 16.59
C ASN A 201 -6.07 29.39 18.03
N SER A 202 -5.64 28.16 18.32
CA SER A 202 -5.65 27.60 19.68
C SER A 202 -4.44 27.97 20.53
N SER A 203 -3.44 28.68 19.98
CA SER A 203 -2.25 29.13 20.68
C SER A 203 -2.33 30.60 21.15
N HIS A 204 -3.50 31.23 21.06
CA HIS A 204 -3.76 32.60 21.48
C HIS A 204 -4.95 32.75 22.46
N VAL A 205 -5.15 31.77 23.34
CA VAL A 205 -6.06 31.95 24.51
C VAL A 205 -5.31 31.57 25.78
#